data_99671a4bd04ced9db74ce6ed9abd1091
#
_entry.id   99671a4bd04ced9db74ce6ed9abd1091
#
_cell.length_a   1.000
_cell.length_b   1.000
_cell.length_c   1.000
_cell.angle_alpha   90.00
_cell.angle_beta   90.00
_cell.angle_gamma   90.00
#
_symmetry.space_group_name_H-M   'P 1'
#
loop_
_entity.id
_entity.type
_entity.pdbx_description
1 polymer ?
#
loop_
_entity_poly.entity_id
_entity_poly.type
_entity_poly.pdbx_seq_one_letter_code
_entity_poly.pdbx_strand_id
1 'polypeptide(L)'
;MNAYIWFALISSLVAIAYGAFLISSIMKKPTGNDRMKEIAAAIQAGAKAYLNRQYKTIALIAVVLFIVLWLTLGIKIAIGFILGAVLSALAGYIGMNVSVRSNIRTTEAARKGLGTALSLAFNGGAVTCSSLASLFSVLQYFTRSPKMFTH
;
A
#
# COMPACT_ATOMS: atom_id res chain seq x y z
N MET A 1 9.68 27.68 0.76
CA MET A 1 9.80 26.33 1.34
C MET A 1 8.46 25.77 1.82
N ASN A 2 7.60 26.58 2.43
CA ASN A 2 6.31 26.14 2.95
C ASN A 2 5.26 25.70 1.89
N ALA A 3 5.22 26.36 0.73
CA ALA A 3 4.22 26.04 -0.31
C ALA A 3 4.36 24.59 -0.88
N TYR A 4 5.58 24.12 -1.10
CA TYR A 4 5.82 22.76 -1.62
C TYR A 4 5.45 21.69 -0.59
N ILE A 5 5.65 21.97 0.70
CA ILE A 5 5.27 21.05 1.79
C ILE A 5 3.76 20.95 1.90
N TRP A 6 3.05 22.08 1.85
CA TRP A 6 1.59 22.09 1.85
C TRP A 6 1.02 21.38 0.63
N PHE A 7 1.60 21.60 -0.54
CA PHE A 7 1.20 20.88 -1.75
C PHE A 7 1.37 19.36 -1.61
N ALA A 8 2.51 18.90 -1.08
CA ALA A 8 2.77 17.48 -0.84
C ALA A 8 1.78 16.86 0.17
N LEU A 9 1.47 17.56 1.25
CA LEU A 9 0.52 17.09 2.26
C LEU A 9 -0.91 17.03 1.72
N ILE A 10 -1.35 18.05 0.98
CA ILE A 10 -2.70 18.09 0.40
C ILE A 10 -2.83 16.98 -0.66
N SER A 11 -1.85 16.81 -1.55
CA SER A 11 -1.87 15.76 -2.56
C SER A 11 -1.88 14.36 -1.94
N SER A 12 -1.14 14.15 -0.85
CA SER A 12 -1.14 12.90 -0.08
C SER A 12 -2.51 12.61 0.54
N LEU A 13 -3.14 13.62 1.15
CA LEU A 13 -4.48 13.48 1.74
C LEU A 13 -5.54 13.16 0.70
N VAL A 14 -5.50 13.84 -0.45
CA VAL A 14 -6.39 13.57 -1.59
C VAL A 14 -6.18 12.14 -2.11
N ALA A 15 -4.93 11.68 -2.24
CA ALA A 15 -4.62 10.33 -2.70
C ALA A 15 -5.14 9.25 -1.74
N ILE A 16 -5.03 9.47 -0.41
CA ILE A 16 -5.60 8.56 0.60
C ILE A 16 -7.13 8.53 0.52
N ALA A 17 -7.77 9.68 0.45
CA ALA A 17 -9.22 9.78 0.33
C ALA A 17 -9.74 9.10 -0.95
N TYR A 18 -9.07 9.32 -2.07
CA TYR A 18 -9.38 8.67 -3.34
C TYR A 18 -9.18 7.15 -3.28
N GLY A 19 -8.09 6.68 -2.68
CA GLY A 19 -7.83 5.25 -2.47
C GLY A 19 -8.92 4.59 -1.60
N ALA A 20 -9.33 5.22 -0.51
CA ALA A 20 -10.41 4.74 0.34
C ALA A 20 -11.76 4.68 -0.40
N PHE A 21 -12.05 5.69 -1.21
CA PHE A 21 -13.23 5.71 -2.08
C PHE A 21 -13.21 4.55 -3.09
N LEU A 22 -12.08 4.32 -3.76
CA LEU A 22 -11.92 3.20 -4.70
C LEU A 22 -12.11 1.85 -4.03
N ILE A 23 -11.51 1.64 -2.85
CA ILE A 23 -11.68 0.40 -2.07
C ILE A 23 -13.17 0.16 -1.79
N SER A 24 -13.87 1.17 -1.29
CA SER A 24 -15.31 1.09 -1.01
C SER A 24 -16.11 0.76 -2.28
N SER A 25 -15.81 1.42 -3.39
CA SER A 25 -16.45 1.20 -4.67
C SER A 25 -16.24 -0.23 -5.20
N ILE A 26 -14.99 -0.74 -5.13
CA ILE A 26 -14.65 -2.10 -5.55
C ILE A 26 -15.37 -3.12 -4.65
N MET A 27 -15.33 -2.94 -3.33
CA MET A 27 -15.92 -3.90 -2.39
C MET A 27 -17.44 -4.04 -2.53
N LYS A 28 -18.14 -3.04 -3.07
CA LYS A 28 -19.59 -3.10 -3.36
C LYS A 28 -19.94 -3.89 -4.62
N LYS A 29 -18.97 -4.23 -5.48
CA LYS A 29 -19.23 -4.97 -6.71
C LYS A 29 -19.52 -6.46 -6.42
N PRO A 30 -20.38 -7.12 -7.24
CA PRO A 30 -20.73 -8.51 -7.04
C PRO A 30 -19.51 -9.45 -7.19
N THR A 31 -19.53 -10.54 -6.44
CA THR A 31 -18.46 -11.54 -6.37
C THR A 31 -18.73 -12.79 -7.21
N GLY A 32 -19.80 -12.81 -7.99
CA GLY A 32 -20.16 -13.94 -8.86
C GLY A 32 -20.79 -15.12 -8.10
N ASN A 33 -20.67 -16.30 -8.68
CA ASN A 33 -21.29 -17.54 -8.18
C ASN A 33 -20.46 -18.16 -7.03
N ASP A 34 -21.03 -19.21 -6.39
CA ASP A 34 -20.42 -19.83 -5.21
C ASP A 34 -19.10 -20.52 -5.52
N ARG A 35 -18.96 -21.10 -6.72
CA ARG A 35 -17.68 -21.69 -7.17
C ARG A 35 -16.57 -20.65 -7.30
N MET A 36 -16.89 -19.45 -7.77
CA MET A 36 -15.93 -18.33 -7.84
C MET A 36 -15.53 -17.88 -6.44
N LYS A 37 -16.46 -17.84 -5.51
CA LYS A 37 -16.17 -17.48 -4.10
C LYS A 37 -15.26 -18.49 -3.42
N GLU A 38 -15.48 -19.78 -3.65
CA GLU A 38 -14.65 -20.87 -3.13
C GLU A 38 -13.20 -20.74 -3.62
N ILE A 39 -13.00 -20.57 -4.92
CA ILE A 39 -11.68 -20.38 -5.52
C ILE A 39 -11.02 -19.09 -4.98
N ALA A 40 -11.78 -18.00 -4.89
CA ALA A 40 -11.26 -16.74 -4.36
C ALA A 40 -10.86 -16.85 -2.88
N ALA A 41 -11.60 -17.62 -2.07
CA ALA A 41 -11.25 -17.89 -0.67
C ALA A 41 -9.91 -18.65 -0.57
N ALA A 42 -9.71 -19.66 -1.41
CA ALA A 42 -8.43 -20.39 -1.48
C ALA A 42 -7.26 -19.47 -1.86
N ILE A 43 -7.43 -18.59 -2.87
CA ILE A 43 -6.43 -17.61 -3.27
C ILE A 43 -6.14 -16.62 -2.15
N GLN A 44 -7.17 -16.14 -1.44
CA GLN A 44 -7.00 -15.22 -0.30
C GLN A 44 -6.26 -15.88 0.85
N ALA A 45 -6.55 -17.15 1.15
CA ALA A 45 -5.85 -17.92 2.18
C ALA A 45 -4.35 -18.07 1.83
N GLY A 46 -4.05 -18.44 0.60
CA GLY A 46 -2.66 -18.54 0.10
C GLY A 46 -1.93 -17.20 0.15
N ALA A 47 -2.55 -16.11 -0.31
CA ALA A 47 -1.99 -14.78 -0.25
C ALA A 47 -1.70 -14.32 1.19
N LYS A 48 -2.62 -14.58 2.13
CA LYS A 48 -2.44 -14.27 3.54
C LYS A 48 -1.29 -15.05 4.17
N ALA A 49 -1.18 -16.34 3.87
CA ALA A 49 -0.09 -17.18 4.35
C ALA A 49 1.28 -16.69 3.82
N TYR A 50 1.33 -16.37 2.53
CA TYR A 50 2.53 -15.81 1.88
C TYR A 50 2.94 -14.48 2.51
N LEU A 51 2.01 -13.53 2.63
CA LEU A 51 2.27 -12.23 3.26
C LEU A 51 2.80 -12.39 4.68
N ASN A 52 2.13 -13.20 5.51
CA ASN A 52 2.55 -13.41 6.88
C ASN A 52 3.99 -13.93 6.98
N ARG A 53 4.37 -14.87 6.11
CA ARG A 53 5.73 -15.40 6.08
C ARG A 53 6.73 -14.35 5.62
N GLN A 54 6.41 -13.63 4.55
CA GLN A 54 7.30 -12.62 3.97
C GLN A 54 7.51 -11.44 4.91
N TYR A 55 6.44 -10.95 5.56
CA TYR A 55 6.56 -9.83 6.51
C TYR A 55 7.35 -10.19 7.75
N LYS A 56 7.30 -11.43 8.23
CA LYS A 56 8.18 -11.91 9.32
C LYS A 56 9.66 -11.85 8.92
N THR A 57 9.98 -12.28 7.71
CA THR A 57 11.36 -12.24 7.19
C THR A 57 11.82 -10.80 6.99
N ILE A 58 10.98 -9.94 6.41
CA ILE A 58 11.28 -8.51 6.22
C ILE A 58 11.49 -7.82 7.57
N ALA A 59 10.65 -8.11 8.58
CA ALA A 59 10.79 -7.53 9.91
C ALA A 59 12.12 -7.90 10.57
N LEU A 60 12.56 -9.17 10.44
CA LEU A 60 13.85 -9.61 10.95
C LEU A 60 15.02 -8.84 10.30
N ILE A 61 15.00 -8.73 8.97
CA ILE A 61 16.00 -7.99 8.21
C ILE A 61 15.98 -6.50 8.57
N ALA A 62 14.78 -5.91 8.72
CA ALA A 62 14.63 -4.51 9.10
C ALA A 62 15.21 -4.20 10.48
N VAL A 63 15.09 -5.12 11.45
CA VAL A 63 15.70 -4.97 12.77
C VAL A 63 17.23 -4.98 12.66
N VAL A 64 17.81 -5.91 11.89
CA VAL A 64 19.26 -5.97 11.68
C VAL A 64 19.75 -4.68 11.02
N LEU A 65 19.10 -4.22 9.96
CA LEU A 65 19.44 -2.96 9.28
C LEU A 65 19.29 -1.75 10.19
N PHE A 66 18.26 -1.73 11.02
CA PHE A 66 18.07 -0.65 12.01
C PHE A 66 19.27 -0.54 12.95
N ILE A 67 19.74 -1.67 13.50
CA ILE A 67 20.91 -1.70 14.39
C ILE A 67 22.17 -1.22 13.65
N VAL A 68 22.41 -1.71 12.45
CA VAL A 68 23.54 -1.28 11.62
C VAL A 68 23.49 0.22 11.34
N LEU A 69 22.36 0.76 10.92
CA LEU A 69 22.18 2.19 10.64
C LEU A 69 22.35 3.03 11.90
N TRP A 70 21.85 2.55 13.02
CA TRP A 70 22.01 3.25 14.30
C TRP A 70 23.48 3.36 14.71
N LEU A 71 24.25 2.27 14.58
CA LEU A 71 25.66 2.26 14.97
C LEU A 71 26.57 3.03 13.99
N THR A 72 26.21 3.05 12.69
CA THR A 72 27.06 3.69 11.65
C THR A 72 26.68 5.13 11.35
N LEU A 73 25.38 5.44 11.23
CA LEU A 73 24.83 6.72 10.76
C LEU A 73 24.07 7.50 11.84
N GLY A 74 23.86 6.89 13.00
CA GLY A 74 23.21 7.51 14.15
C GLY A 74 21.69 7.28 14.19
N ILE A 75 21.15 7.55 15.38
CA ILE A 75 19.75 7.23 15.74
C ILE A 75 18.71 7.96 14.86
N LYS A 76 18.99 9.19 14.43
CA LYS A 76 18.04 9.98 13.63
C LYS A 76 17.74 9.32 12.28
N ILE A 77 18.79 8.82 11.61
CA ILE A 77 18.66 8.12 10.33
C ILE A 77 17.98 6.77 10.51
N ALA A 78 18.32 6.05 11.58
CA ALA A 78 17.71 4.78 11.92
C ALA A 78 16.19 4.90 12.18
N ILE A 79 15.76 5.95 12.89
CA ILE A 79 14.31 6.24 13.07
C ILE A 79 13.63 6.54 11.74
N GLY A 80 14.24 7.36 10.88
CA GLY A 80 13.72 7.64 9.52
C GLY A 80 13.56 6.36 8.70
N PHE A 81 14.52 5.45 8.77
CA PHE A 81 14.45 4.13 8.13
C PHE A 81 13.26 3.30 8.63
N ILE A 82 13.07 3.18 9.95
CA ILE A 82 11.95 2.40 10.53
C ILE A 82 10.60 3.01 10.13
N LEU A 83 10.46 4.32 10.20
CA LEU A 83 9.22 4.99 9.77
C LEU A 83 8.91 4.68 8.29
N GLY A 84 9.90 4.80 7.41
CA GLY A 84 9.75 4.47 6.00
C GLY A 84 9.40 2.99 5.77
N ALA A 85 10.09 2.08 6.47
CA ALA A 85 9.86 0.64 6.38
C ALA A 85 8.45 0.25 6.83
N VAL A 86 7.97 0.79 7.95
CA VAL A 86 6.62 0.52 8.48
C VAL A 86 5.55 1.05 7.52
N LEU A 87 5.69 2.29 7.05
CA LEU A 87 4.73 2.88 6.11
C LEU A 87 4.70 2.11 4.79
N SER A 88 5.85 1.72 4.25
CA SER A 88 5.95 0.90 3.04
C SER A 88 5.31 -0.47 3.22
N ALA A 89 5.57 -1.12 4.35
CA ALA A 89 4.96 -2.40 4.69
C ALA A 89 3.43 -2.30 4.77
N LEU A 90 2.90 -1.28 5.44
CA LEU A 90 1.45 -1.05 5.53
C LEU A 90 0.81 -0.84 4.16
N ALA A 91 1.41 -0.04 3.29
CA ALA A 91 0.88 0.18 1.95
C ALA A 91 0.90 -1.09 1.10
N GLY A 92 1.99 -1.85 1.15
CA GLY A 92 2.09 -3.14 0.45
C GLY A 92 1.05 -4.15 0.96
N TYR A 93 0.84 -4.21 2.28
CA TYR A 93 -0.16 -5.09 2.89
C TYR A 93 -1.58 -4.72 2.46
N ILE A 94 -1.93 -3.43 2.51
CA ILE A 94 -3.25 -2.93 2.09
C ILE A 94 -3.43 -3.19 0.58
N GLY A 95 -2.46 -2.82 -0.25
CA GLY A 95 -2.50 -2.99 -1.69
C GLY A 95 -2.73 -4.45 -2.09
N MET A 96 -1.99 -5.38 -1.50
CA MET A 96 -2.13 -6.82 -1.78
C MET A 96 -3.50 -7.36 -1.35
N ASN A 97 -3.99 -6.99 -0.16
CA ASN A 97 -5.31 -7.41 0.29
C ASN A 97 -6.43 -6.90 -0.62
N VAL A 98 -6.34 -5.65 -1.07
CA VAL A 98 -7.32 -5.07 -2.00
C VAL A 98 -7.23 -5.76 -3.35
N SER A 99 -6.03 -5.97 -3.89
CA SER A 99 -5.79 -6.64 -5.17
C SER A 99 -6.39 -8.04 -5.20
N VAL A 100 -6.08 -8.87 -4.21
CA VAL A 100 -6.60 -10.25 -4.13
C VAL A 100 -8.12 -10.29 -4.03
N ARG A 101 -8.73 -9.36 -3.31
CA ARG A 101 -10.19 -9.25 -3.21
C ARG A 101 -10.85 -8.64 -4.45
N SER A 102 -10.12 -7.85 -5.22
CA SER A 102 -10.56 -7.26 -6.47
C SER A 102 -10.64 -8.30 -7.59
N ASN A 103 -9.75 -9.31 -7.59
CA ASN A 103 -9.64 -10.29 -8.65
C ASN A 103 -10.96 -11.03 -8.95
N ILE A 104 -11.67 -11.50 -7.94
CA ILE A 104 -12.95 -12.20 -8.12
C ILE A 104 -14.00 -11.28 -8.76
N ARG A 105 -14.01 -10.00 -8.37
CA ARG A 105 -14.94 -9.00 -8.89
C ARG A 105 -14.63 -8.62 -10.33
N THR A 106 -13.34 -8.57 -10.67
CA THR A 106 -12.87 -8.37 -12.04
C THR A 106 -13.29 -9.55 -12.93
N THR A 107 -13.17 -10.78 -12.42
CA THR A 107 -13.59 -11.99 -13.13
C THR A 107 -15.12 -11.99 -13.36
N GLU A 108 -15.92 -11.60 -12.38
CA GLU A 108 -17.37 -11.48 -12.56
C GLU A 108 -17.72 -10.32 -13.53
N ALA A 109 -17.01 -9.21 -13.46
CA ALA A 109 -17.19 -8.10 -14.39
C ALA A 109 -16.86 -8.48 -15.85
N ALA A 110 -15.92 -9.40 -16.06
CA ALA A 110 -15.54 -9.91 -17.38
C ALA A 110 -16.71 -10.66 -18.08
N ARG A 111 -17.63 -11.23 -17.33
CA ARG A 111 -18.85 -11.84 -17.88
C ARG A 111 -19.78 -10.82 -18.52
N LYS A 112 -19.69 -9.54 -18.12
CA LYS A 112 -20.48 -8.45 -18.67
C LYS A 112 -19.78 -7.71 -19.82
N GLY A 113 -18.48 -7.97 -20.00
CA GLY A 113 -17.67 -7.41 -21.07
C GLY A 113 -16.28 -6.96 -20.65
N LEU A 114 -15.37 -6.94 -21.62
CA LEU A 114 -13.95 -6.63 -21.40
C LEU A 114 -13.74 -5.22 -20.80
N GLY A 115 -14.47 -4.22 -21.29
CA GLY A 115 -14.33 -2.83 -20.79
C GLY A 115 -14.65 -2.69 -19.31
N THR A 116 -15.70 -3.38 -18.83
CA THR A 116 -16.09 -3.38 -17.42
C THR A 116 -15.03 -4.05 -16.53
N ALA A 117 -14.49 -5.18 -17.00
CA ALA A 117 -13.42 -5.89 -16.29
C ALA A 117 -12.15 -5.05 -16.22
N LEU A 118 -11.75 -4.45 -17.35
CA LEU A 118 -10.55 -3.61 -17.43
C LEU A 118 -10.64 -2.39 -16.51
N SER A 119 -11.77 -1.70 -16.50
CA SER A 119 -12.02 -0.57 -15.59
C SER A 119 -11.87 -0.99 -14.12
N LEU A 120 -12.41 -2.16 -13.74
CA LEU A 120 -12.33 -2.66 -12.37
C LEU A 120 -10.90 -3.08 -11.99
N ALA A 121 -10.17 -3.71 -12.90
CA ALA A 121 -8.77 -4.07 -12.73
C ALA A 121 -7.88 -2.83 -12.55
N PHE A 122 -8.08 -1.80 -13.38
CA PHE A 122 -7.39 -0.51 -13.25
C PHE A 122 -7.66 0.16 -11.91
N ASN A 123 -8.91 0.18 -11.46
CA ASN A 123 -9.27 0.74 -10.17
C ASN A 123 -8.60 -0.01 -9.00
N GLY A 124 -8.49 -1.35 -9.10
CA GLY A 124 -7.76 -2.17 -8.14
C GLY A 124 -6.26 -1.82 -8.07
N GLY A 125 -5.63 -1.60 -9.23
CA GLY A 125 -4.24 -1.14 -9.33
C GLY A 125 -4.04 0.30 -8.82
N ALA A 126 -4.97 1.19 -9.12
CA ALA A 126 -4.92 2.59 -8.69
C ALA A 126 -4.90 2.75 -7.16
N VAL A 127 -5.52 1.84 -6.41
CA VAL A 127 -5.42 1.81 -4.94
C VAL A 127 -3.98 1.65 -4.49
N THR A 128 -3.23 0.73 -5.09
CA THR A 128 -1.81 0.51 -4.77
C THR A 128 -0.96 1.72 -5.13
N CYS A 129 -1.18 2.30 -6.32
CA CYS A 129 -0.47 3.50 -6.77
C CYS A 129 -0.74 4.71 -5.87
N SER A 130 -1.98 4.93 -5.45
CA SER A 130 -2.33 6.05 -4.56
C SER A 130 -1.72 5.89 -3.16
N SER A 131 -1.62 4.66 -2.64
CA SER A 131 -0.94 4.37 -1.38
C SER A 131 0.56 4.67 -1.47
N LEU A 132 1.22 4.30 -2.56
CA LEU A 132 2.64 4.60 -2.81
C LEU A 132 2.89 6.10 -2.97
N ALA A 133 2.04 6.82 -3.70
CA ALA A 133 2.15 8.27 -3.86
C ALA A 133 2.05 9.02 -2.52
N SER A 134 1.12 8.59 -1.65
CA SER A 134 0.97 9.15 -0.31
C SER A 134 2.23 8.96 0.54
N LEU A 135 2.81 7.76 0.48
CA LEU A 135 4.05 7.44 1.21
C LEU A 135 5.22 8.27 0.73
N PHE A 136 5.37 8.41 -0.58
CA PHE A 136 6.43 9.21 -1.16
C PHE A 136 6.32 10.68 -0.72
N SER A 137 5.11 11.22 -0.65
CA SER A 137 4.87 12.58 -0.17
C SER A 137 5.22 12.76 1.31
N VAL A 138 4.88 11.78 2.15
CA VAL A 138 5.26 11.78 3.58
C VAL A 138 6.77 11.68 3.74
N LEU A 139 7.43 10.81 2.97
CA LEU A 139 8.89 10.67 3.00
C LEU A 139 9.59 11.98 2.56
N GLN A 140 9.08 12.65 1.52
CA GLN A 140 9.58 13.95 1.09
C GLN A 140 9.42 15.04 2.16
N TYR A 141 8.32 15.01 2.92
CA TYR A 141 8.16 15.90 4.06
C TYR A 141 9.26 15.68 5.12
N PHE A 142 9.52 14.43 5.45
CA PHE A 142 10.56 14.07 6.43
C PHE A 142 11.96 14.46 5.96
N THR A 143 12.33 14.18 4.72
CA THR A 143 13.68 14.49 4.19
C THR A 143 13.93 15.99 3.99
N ARG A 144 12.87 16.79 3.80
CA ARG A 144 12.99 18.25 3.59
C ARG A 144 12.72 19.07 4.84
N SER A 145 12.35 18.46 5.96
CA SER A 145 12.19 19.17 7.24
C SER A 145 13.56 19.50 7.83
N PRO A 146 14.01 20.77 7.82
CA PRO A 146 15.38 21.13 8.24
C PRO A 146 15.66 20.86 9.70
N LYS A 147 14.62 20.68 10.52
CA LYS A 147 14.76 20.45 11.96
C LYS A 147 15.22 19.03 12.35
N MET A 148 15.27 18.08 11.42
CA MET A 148 15.62 16.70 11.73
C MET A 148 17.09 16.35 11.41
N PHE A 149 17.76 17.17 10.60
CA PHE A 149 19.14 16.91 10.17
C PHE A 149 20.14 18.00 10.63
N THR A 150 19.68 19.09 11.25
CA THR A 150 20.55 20.09 11.88
C THR A 150 20.75 19.72 13.35
N HIS A 151 21.77 19.03 13.65
CA HIS A 151 22.73 18.99 14.76
C HIS A 151 23.60 17.76 14.63
#